data_20797c5aaf49ce34cc3c99afec07848f
#
_entry.id   20797c5aaf49ce34cc3c99afec07848f
#
_cell.length_a   1.000
_cell.length_b   1.000
_cell.length_c   1.000
_cell.angle_alpha   90.00
_cell.angle_beta   90.00
_cell.angle_gamma   90.00
#
_symmetry.space_group_name_H-M   'P 1'
#
loop_
_entity.id
_entity.type
_entity.pdbx_description
1 polymer ?
#
loop_
_entity_poly.entity_id
_entity_poly.type
_entity_poly.pdbx_seq_one_letter_code
_entity_poly.pdbx_strand_id
1 'polypeptide(L)'
;SSGLLLELANHLRGKQRDGYSVWLVWDDAEEAMKPDGSGGLPNEMPFNEDSLYGITHLAEKWQADGTLKKVKAFILTDMIGDADLNIEKDTNSTPWLQQVVYEAATRSGYQSHFFARQMEVGDDHVPFVKRGVPSVDLIDFMYGYNNVFWHTTQDTIDKLSPQSLQIVGSVVLETVRILDKMDPLPAK
;
A
#
# COMPACT_ATOMS: atom_id res chain seq x y z
N SER A 1 -8.00 -4.91 -1.89
CA SER A 1 -7.62 -3.87 -0.90
C SER A 1 -8.81 -3.08 -0.37
N SER A 2 -9.76 -2.65 -1.22
CA SER A 2 -10.93 -1.85 -0.81
C SER A 2 -11.78 -2.50 0.30
N GLY A 3 -11.99 -3.81 0.25
CA GLY A 3 -12.70 -4.55 1.30
C GLY A 3 -11.99 -4.47 2.66
N LEU A 4 -10.66 -4.53 2.68
CA LEU A 4 -9.89 -4.33 3.90
C LEU A 4 -10.07 -2.93 4.47
N LEU A 5 -10.04 -1.89 3.63
CA LEU A 5 -10.26 -0.50 4.10
C LEU A 5 -11.65 -0.31 4.71
N LEU A 6 -12.69 -0.96 4.17
CA LEU A 6 -14.03 -0.93 4.76
C LEU A 6 -14.05 -1.59 6.15
N GLU A 7 -13.35 -2.70 6.33
CA GLU A 7 -13.25 -3.37 7.63
C GLU A 7 -12.42 -2.53 8.63
N LEU A 8 -11.36 -1.90 8.18
CA LEU A 8 -10.59 -0.95 8.99
C LEU A 8 -11.46 0.24 9.42
N ALA A 9 -12.30 0.76 8.51
CA ALA A 9 -13.27 1.82 8.84
C ALA A 9 -14.24 1.39 9.94
N ASN A 10 -14.79 0.17 9.84
CA ASN A 10 -15.67 -0.40 10.86
C ASN A 10 -14.94 -0.55 12.20
N HIS A 11 -13.69 -1.04 12.16
CA HIS A 11 -12.89 -1.24 13.37
C HIS A 11 -12.53 0.06 14.07
N LEU A 12 -12.23 1.11 13.31
CA LEU A 12 -11.78 2.42 13.83
C LEU A 12 -12.95 3.35 14.18
N ARG A 13 -14.12 3.12 13.61
CA ARG A 13 -15.29 3.98 13.78
C ARG A 13 -15.70 4.13 15.25
N GLY A 14 -15.89 5.37 15.67
CA GLY A 14 -16.33 5.72 17.02
C GLY A 14 -15.33 5.45 18.13
N LYS A 15 -14.12 5.03 17.81
CA LYS A 15 -13.05 4.86 18.80
C LYS A 15 -12.28 6.16 18.95
N GLN A 16 -12.28 6.72 20.16
CA GLN A 16 -11.37 7.79 20.50
C GLN A 16 -9.94 7.22 20.56
N ARG A 17 -9.00 7.91 19.93
CA ARG A 17 -7.59 7.52 19.89
C ARG A 17 -6.73 8.69 20.32
N ASP A 18 -5.72 8.38 21.12
CA ASP A 18 -4.64 9.31 21.47
C ASP A 18 -3.50 9.05 20.46
N GLY A 19 -3.44 9.81 19.39
CA GLY A 19 -2.47 9.63 18.32
C GLY A 19 -2.87 10.33 17.04
N TYR A 20 -2.31 9.87 15.94
CA TYR A 20 -2.57 10.45 14.61
C TYR A 20 -3.98 10.12 14.10
N SER A 21 -4.59 11.06 13.40
CA SER A 21 -5.81 10.79 12.65
C SER A 21 -5.52 9.81 11.50
N VAL A 22 -6.39 8.83 11.31
CA VAL A 22 -6.31 7.89 10.20
C VAL A 22 -7.27 8.32 9.12
N TRP A 23 -6.75 8.52 7.91
CA TRP A 23 -7.53 8.77 6.72
C TRP A 23 -7.52 7.52 5.87
N LEU A 24 -8.67 7.05 5.47
CA LEU A 24 -8.83 5.94 4.53
C LEU A 24 -9.15 6.56 3.18
N VAL A 25 -8.30 6.29 2.21
CA VAL A 25 -8.39 6.87 0.87
C VAL A 25 -8.65 5.74 -0.12
N TRP A 26 -9.68 5.89 -0.93
CA TRP A 26 -9.92 5.08 -2.11
C TRP A 26 -9.56 5.92 -3.31
N ASP A 27 -8.76 5.36 -4.16
CA ASP A 27 -8.29 6.00 -5.37
C ASP A 27 -9.02 5.48 -6.60
N ASP A 28 -8.94 6.21 -7.70
CA ASP A 28 -9.41 5.81 -9.00
C ASP A 28 -8.35 6.04 -10.07
N ALA A 29 -8.53 5.40 -11.23
CA ALA A 29 -7.63 5.54 -12.37
C ALA A 29 -6.14 5.25 -12.03
N GLU A 30 -5.91 4.25 -11.18
CA GLU A 30 -4.57 3.73 -10.87
C GLU A 30 -4.02 2.98 -12.09
N GLU A 31 -4.83 2.11 -12.69
CA GLU A 31 -4.46 1.28 -13.83
C GLU A 31 -4.20 2.11 -15.10
N ALA A 32 -3.32 1.59 -15.95
CA ALA A 32 -3.04 2.20 -17.25
C ALA A 32 -4.29 2.25 -18.14
N MET A 33 -4.56 3.41 -18.71
CA MET A 33 -5.83 3.71 -19.41
C MET A 33 -5.83 3.38 -20.90
N LYS A 34 -4.77 2.76 -21.44
CA LYS A 34 -4.72 2.45 -22.89
C LYS A 34 -5.73 1.41 -23.31
N PRO A 35 -6.61 1.73 -24.30
CA PRO A 35 -7.73 0.86 -24.69
C PRO A 35 -7.34 -0.44 -25.40
N ASP A 36 -6.09 -0.58 -25.84
CA ASP A 36 -5.62 -1.72 -26.63
C ASP A 36 -5.14 -2.90 -25.77
N GLY A 37 -5.35 -2.81 -24.44
CA GLY A 37 -4.86 -3.81 -23.52
C GLY A 37 -3.34 -3.84 -23.40
N SER A 38 -2.64 -2.93 -24.08
CA SER A 38 -1.20 -2.68 -23.89
C SER A 38 -0.94 -1.88 -22.61
N GLY A 39 -1.92 -1.78 -21.77
CA GLY A 39 -1.88 -1.13 -20.47
C GLY A 39 -0.83 -1.68 -19.53
N GLY A 40 -0.22 -2.77 -19.89
CA GLY A 40 1.06 -3.15 -19.39
C GLY A 40 2.13 -2.75 -20.38
N LEU A 41 2.83 -1.67 -20.19
CA LEU A 41 4.09 -1.39 -20.86
C LEU A 41 4.00 -1.29 -22.40
N PRO A 42 3.58 -0.19 -22.96
CA PRO A 42 4.07 0.14 -24.27
C PRO A 42 5.59 0.33 -24.12
N ASN A 43 6.35 -0.28 -25.02
CA ASN A 43 7.78 -0.01 -25.19
C ASN A 43 8.11 1.49 -25.42
N GLU A 44 7.11 2.37 -25.38
CA GLU A 44 7.16 3.76 -25.78
C GLU A 44 6.76 4.75 -24.67
N MET A 45 6.10 4.28 -23.58
CA MET A 45 5.79 5.13 -22.42
C MET A 45 6.18 4.43 -21.12
N PRO A 46 6.88 5.11 -20.22
CA PRO A 46 7.07 4.60 -18.87
C PRO A 46 5.72 4.28 -18.22
N PHE A 47 5.60 3.16 -17.52
CA PHE A 47 4.37 2.74 -16.83
C PHE A 47 3.71 3.88 -16.04
N ASN A 48 4.53 4.70 -15.40
CA ASN A 48 4.12 5.84 -14.60
C ASN A 48 3.63 7.07 -15.40
N GLU A 49 3.61 7.04 -16.72
CA GLU A 49 3.05 8.14 -17.55
C GLU A 49 1.61 7.88 -17.98
N ASP A 50 1.15 6.62 -17.95
CA ASP A 50 -0.22 6.24 -18.32
C ASP A 50 -0.99 5.53 -17.17
N SER A 51 -0.62 5.79 -15.95
CA SER A 51 -1.22 5.21 -14.74
C SER A 51 -1.15 6.19 -13.57
N LEU A 52 -1.69 5.79 -12.42
CA LEU A 52 -1.61 6.55 -11.15
C LEU A 52 -2.21 7.96 -11.23
N TYR A 53 -3.23 8.16 -12.07
CA TYR A 53 -3.81 9.50 -12.31
C TYR A 53 -4.47 10.08 -11.07
N GLY A 54 -5.32 9.31 -10.39
CA GLY A 54 -6.05 9.76 -9.22
C GLY A 54 -5.14 10.13 -8.08
N ILE A 55 -4.23 9.24 -7.70
CA ILE A 55 -3.31 9.47 -6.59
C ILE A 55 -2.30 10.59 -6.88
N THR A 56 -1.84 10.70 -8.14
CA THR A 56 -0.97 11.81 -8.55
C THR A 56 -1.68 13.14 -8.41
N HIS A 57 -2.93 13.23 -8.90
CA HIS A 57 -3.76 14.41 -8.73
C HIS A 57 -3.98 14.75 -7.25
N LEU A 58 -4.27 13.75 -6.43
CA LEU A 58 -4.46 13.93 -4.99
C LEU A 58 -3.21 14.49 -4.31
N ALA A 59 -2.04 13.92 -4.61
CA ALA A 59 -0.76 14.36 -4.06
C ALA A 59 -0.44 15.81 -4.48
N GLU A 60 -0.70 16.18 -5.73
CA GLU A 60 -0.55 17.56 -6.25
C GLU A 60 -1.48 18.55 -5.55
N LYS A 61 -2.76 18.19 -5.44
CA LYS A 61 -3.76 18.99 -4.74
C LYS A 61 -3.36 19.23 -3.29
N TRP A 62 -2.96 18.17 -2.57
CA TRP A 62 -2.56 18.28 -1.17
C TRP A 62 -1.24 19.03 -0.98
N GLN A 63 -0.36 19.00 -1.97
CA GLN A 63 0.84 19.84 -1.99
C GLN A 63 0.47 21.31 -2.14
N ALA A 64 -0.42 21.62 -3.08
CA ALA A 64 -0.84 23.00 -3.38
C ALA A 64 -1.59 23.67 -2.23
N ASP A 65 -2.47 22.93 -1.54
CA ASP A 65 -3.28 23.46 -0.43
C ASP A 65 -2.61 23.30 0.95
N GLY A 66 -1.41 22.72 1.02
CA GLY A 66 -0.63 22.52 2.23
C GLY A 66 -1.06 21.32 3.08
N THR A 67 -2.05 20.54 2.65
CA THR A 67 -2.52 19.33 3.35
C THR A 67 -1.42 18.27 3.45
N LEU A 68 -0.58 18.16 2.42
CA LEU A 68 0.51 17.17 2.37
C LEU A 68 1.46 17.28 3.57
N LYS A 69 1.68 18.48 4.11
CA LYS A 69 2.52 18.70 5.31
C LYS A 69 1.95 18.06 6.58
N LYS A 70 0.65 17.77 6.59
CA LYS A 70 -0.04 17.12 7.71
C LYS A 70 0.05 15.59 7.64
N VAL A 71 0.30 15.03 6.44
CA VAL A 71 0.45 13.59 6.26
C VAL A 71 1.76 13.14 6.88
N LYS A 72 1.68 12.26 7.86
CA LYS A 72 2.82 11.76 8.63
C LYS A 72 3.39 10.47 8.07
N ALA A 73 2.54 9.63 7.53
CA ALA A 73 2.89 8.41 6.84
C ALA A 73 1.77 8.05 5.85
N PHE A 74 2.13 7.43 4.75
CA PHE A 74 1.23 6.84 3.77
C PHE A 74 1.48 5.34 3.72
N ILE A 75 0.44 4.54 3.89
CA ILE A 75 0.52 3.08 3.86
C ILE A 75 -0.40 2.63 2.73
N LEU A 76 0.20 2.21 1.63
CA LEU A 76 -0.52 1.58 0.53
C LEU A 76 -0.77 0.11 0.87
N THR A 77 -1.89 -0.41 0.41
CA THR A 77 -2.20 -1.84 0.45
C THR A 77 -2.67 -2.24 -0.94
N ASP A 78 -1.87 -2.96 -1.68
CA ASP A 78 -2.24 -3.47 -2.98
C ASP A 78 -1.96 -4.97 -3.11
N MET A 79 -2.74 -5.67 -3.94
CA MET A 79 -2.61 -7.11 -4.21
C MET A 79 -2.45 -7.99 -2.95
N ILE A 80 -3.10 -7.64 -1.84
CA ILE A 80 -2.91 -8.24 -0.51
C ILE A 80 -3.76 -9.49 -0.25
N GLY A 81 -4.42 -10.01 -1.25
CA GLY A 81 -5.41 -11.07 -1.10
C GLY A 81 -4.92 -12.47 -1.48
N ASP A 82 -3.73 -12.63 -2.04
CA ASP A 82 -3.22 -13.93 -2.48
C ASP A 82 -3.29 -14.96 -1.34
N ALA A 83 -3.74 -16.17 -1.67
CA ALA A 83 -3.79 -17.27 -0.72
C ALA A 83 -2.39 -17.70 -0.23
N ASP A 84 -1.34 -17.43 -1.00
CA ASP A 84 0.08 -17.63 -0.65
C ASP A 84 0.77 -16.29 -0.37
N LEU A 85 0.24 -15.54 0.57
CA LEU A 85 0.65 -14.16 0.89
C LEU A 85 2.15 -14.03 1.19
N ASN A 86 2.84 -13.18 0.41
CA ASN A 86 4.26 -12.85 0.55
C ASN A 86 4.53 -11.38 0.21
N ILE A 87 4.30 -10.49 1.15
CA ILE A 87 4.51 -9.04 0.96
C ILE A 87 5.99 -8.75 0.68
N GLU A 88 6.28 -8.18 -0.48
CA GLU A 88 7.62 -7.81 -0.90
C GLU A 88 8.14 -6.59 -0.14
N LYS A 89 9.47 -6.49 -0.04
CA LYS A 89 10.17 -5.29 0.41
C LYS A 89 10.41 -4.37 -0.78
N ASP A 90 9.49 -3.46 -1.00
CA ASP A 90 9.62 -2.48 -2.08
C ASP A 90 10.76 -1.49 -1.83
N THR A 91 11.63 -1.25 -2.83
CA THR A 91 12.79 -0.36 -2.71
C THR A 91 12.45 1.12 -2.81
N ASN A 92 11.28 1.48 -3.34
CA ASN A 92 10.79 2.85 -3.37
C ASN A 92 10.17 3.27 -2.03
N SER A 93 9.82 2.31 -1.20
CA SER A 93 9.26 2.56 0.13
C SER A 93 10.27 3.16 1.11
N THR A 94 9.79 3.96 2.05
CA THR A 94 10.63 4.61 3.08
C THR A 94 11.18 3.57 4.06
N PRO A 95 12.52 3.43 4.20
CA PRO A 95 13.13 2.33 4.94
C PRO A 95 12.72 2.25 6.41
N TRP A 96 12.63 3.38 7.12
CA TRP A 96 12.25 3.36 8.53
C TRP A 96 10.78 2.92 8.73
N LEU A 97 9.89 3.28 7.77
CA LEU A 97 8.48 2.88 7.84
C LEU A 97 8.32 1.39 7.55
N GLN A 98 9.13 0.83 6.63
CA GLN A 98 9.22 -0.62 6.45
C GLN A 98 9.67 -1.34 7.73
N GLN A 99 10.61 -0.77 8.47
CA GLN A 99 11.02 -1.33 9.76
C GLN A 99 9.87 -1.34 10.77
N VAL A 100 9.08 -0.27 10.83
CA VAL A 100 7.88 -0.20 11.69
C VAL A 100 6.86 -1.26 11.29
N VAL A 101 6.61 -1.44 9.98
CA VAL A 101 5.72 -2.50 9.48
C VAL A 101 6.25 -3.89 9.87
N TYR A 102 7.54 -4.14 9.69
CA TYR A 102 8.14 -5.43 10.06
C TYR A 102 8.06 -5.71 11.56
N GLU A 103 8.25 -4.68 12.39
CA GLU A 103 8.03 -4.77 13.83
C GLU A 103 6.56 -5.09 14.15
N ALA A 104 5.61 -4.43 13.47
CA ALA A 104 4.20 -4.71 13.63
C ALA A 104 3.86 -6.15 13.22
N ALA A 105 4.41 -6.65 12.11
CA ALA A 105 4.26 -8.02 11.66
C ALA A 105 4.82 -9.01 12.70
N THR A 106 5.97 -8.70 13.29
CA THR A 106 6.60 -9.52 14.34
C THR A 106 5.74 -9.58 15.60
N ARG A 107 5.25 -8.42 16.07
CA ARG A 107 4.35 -8.34 17.23
C ARG A 107 3.04 -9.09 17.02
N SER A 108 2.57 -9.13 15.80
CA SER A 108 1.33 -9.82 15.41
C SER A 108 1.55 -11.32 15.11
N GLY A 109 2.80 -11.80 15.06
CA GLY A 109 3.15 -13.19 14.75
C GLY A 109 3.12 -13.53 13.26
N TYR A 110 3.17 -12.52 12.37
CA TYR A 110 3.03 -12.66 10.91
C TYR A 110 4.29 -12.30 10.12
N GLN A 111 5.45 -12.15 10.79
CA GLN A 111 6.71 -11.72 10.15
C GLN A 111 7.15 -12.60 8.98
N SER A 112 6.75 -13.87 8.94
CA SER A 112 7.09 -14.80 7.85
C SER A 112 6.46 -14.43 6.51
N HIS A 113 5.41 -13.61 6.51
CA HIS A 113 4.72 -13.14 5.32
C HIS A 113 5.26 -11.80 4.79
N PHE A 114 6.27 -11.20 5.46
CA PHE A 114 6.70 -9.85 5.14
C PHE A 114 8.18 -9.80 4.79
N PHE A 115 8.48 -9.18 3.65
CA PHE A 115 9.81 -8.69 3.27
C PHE A 115 10.89 -9.76 3.08
N ALA A 116 10.50 -10.99 2.79
CA ALA A 116 11.44 -12.07 2.46
C ALA A 116 12.13 -11.85 1.11
N ARG A 117 11.47 -11.16 0.18
CA ARG A 117 11.98 -10.78 -1.13
C ARG A 117 11.99 -9.27 -1.27
N GLN A 118 12.91 -8.76 -2.09
CA GLN A 118 13.01 -7.34 -2.38
C GLN A 118 12.78 -7.11 -3.88
N MET A 119 12.03 -6.06 -4.20
CA MET A 119 11.81 -5.62 -5.57
C MET A 119 11.56 -4.11 -5.63
N GLU A 120 11.59 -3.54 -6.80
CA GLU A 120 11.18 -2.16 -7.05
C GLU A 120 9.76 -2.19 -7.62
N VAL A 121 8.85 -1.46 -6.98
CA VAL A 121 7.46 -1.34 -7.41
C VAL A 121 7.13 0.13 -7.69
N GLY A 122 6.55 0.40 -8.85
CA GLY A 122 6.01 1.71 -9.19
C GLY A 122 4.50 1.71 -8.96
N ASP A 123 4.03 2.31 -7.86
CA ASP A 123 2.64 2.26 -7.45
C ASP A 123 2.20 3.58 -6.77
N ASP A 124 0.99 3.66 -6.29
CA ASP A 124 0.31 4.81 -5.69
C ASP A 124 1.07 5.49 -4.53
N HIS A 125 2.01 4.81 -3.92
CA HIS A 125 2.88 5.42 -2.90
C HIS A 125 3.95 6.36 -3.49
N VAL A 126 4.37 6.14 -4.75
CA VAL A 126 5.48 6.86 -5.40
C VAL A 126 5.23 8.37 -5.51
N PRO A 127 4.04 8.86 -5.92
CA PRO A 127 3.75 10.30 -5.93
C PRO A 127 3.93 10.97 -4.57
N PHE A 128 3.67 10.28 -3.47
CA PHE A 128 3.85 10.77 -2.11
C PHE A 128 5.33 10.75 -1.70
N VAL A 129 6.04 9.65 -1.98
CA VAL A 129 7.49 9.54 -1.74
C VAL A 129 8.24 10.67 -2.44
N LYS A 130 7.97 10.91 -3.74
CA LYS A 130 8.57 11.99 -4.53
C LYS A 130 8.35 13.39 -3.91
N ARG A 131 7.25 13.57 -3.17
CA ARG A 131 6.92 14.82 -2.46
C ARG A 131 7.35 14.79 -0.99
N GLY A 132 8.07 13.75 -0.63
CA GLY A 132 8.71 13.60 0.66
C GLY A 132 7.77 13.21 1.80
N VAL A 133 6.66 12.57 1.54
CA VAL A 133 5.88 11.89 2.56
C VAL A 133 6.47 10.51 2.79
N PRO A 134 6.76 10.12 4.02
CA PRO A 134 7.15 8.74 4.32
C PRO A 134 6.05 7.77 3.88
N SER A 135 6.38 6.84 3.00
CA SER A 135 5.39 5.94 2.41
C SER A 135 5.91 4.51 2.40
N VAL A 136 5.01 3.56 2.51
CA VAL A 136 5.29 2.13 2.36
C VAL A 136 4.21 1.49 1.51
N ASP A 137 4.63 0.63 0.61
CA ASP A 137 3.78 -0.24 -0.15
C ASP A 137 3.76 -1.64 0.49
N LEU A 138 2.57 -2.12 0.77
CA LEU A 138 2.30 -3.48 1.21
C LEU A 138 1.66 -4.23 0.05
N ILE A 139 2.50 -4.84 -0.76
CA ILE A 139 2.09 -5.50 -2.00
C ILE A 139 2.63 -6.93 -2.04
N ASP A 140 1.79 -7.86 -2.48
CA ASP A 140 2.20 -9.20 -2.93
C ASP A 140 2.12 -9.22 -4.45
N PHE A 141 3.21 -8.77 -5.09
CA PHE A 141 3.26 -8.61 -6.54
C PHE A 141 3.37 -9.96 -7.28
N MET A 142 3.81 -11.02 -6.59
CA MET A 142 4.00 -12.34 -7.20
C MET A 142 2.74 -13.20 -7.13
N TYR A 143 1.66 -12.71 -7.67
CA TYR A 143 0.32 -13.32 -7.67
C TYR A 143 0.26 -14.61 -8.49
N GLY A 144 0.32 -15.74 -7.79
CA GLY A 144 0.52 -17.07 -8.35
C GLY A 144 1.95 -17.32 -8.83
N TYR A 145 2.22 -18.53 -9.32
CA TYR A 145 3.56 -18.90 -9.81
C TYR A 145 3.99 -18.03 -11.00
N ASN A 146 5.08 -17.29 -10.87
CA ASN A 146 5.57 -16.33 -11.87
C ASN A 146 4.52 -15.26 -12.26
N ASN A 147 3.67 -14.84 -11.32
CA ASN A 147 2.67 -13.79 -11.53
C ASN A 147 1.62 -14.12 -12.62
N VAL A 148 1.27 -15.40 -12.77
CA VAL A 148 0.40 -15.87 -13.87
C VAL A 148 -1.06 -15.39 -13.75
N PHE A 149 -1.51 -14.92 -12.60
CA PHE A 149 -2.88 -14.47 -12.40
C PHE A 149 -3.03 -12.96 -12.62
N TRP A 150 -1.95 -12.19 -12.48
CA TRP A 150 -1.97 -10.74 -12.57
C TRP A 150 -2.41 -10.26 -13.97
N HIS A 151 -3.39 -9.37 -14.03
CA HIS A 151 -3.97 -8.82 -15.26
C HIS A 151 -4.49 -9.88 -16.24
N THR A 152 -4.98 -11.00 -15.75
CA THR A 152 -5.55 -12.08 -16.58
C THR A 152 -6.97 -12.44 -16.14
N THR A 153 -7.69 -13.16 -16.98
CA THR A 153 -9.02 -13.73 -16.63
C THR A 153 -8.94 -14.84 -15.57
N GLN A 154 -7.75 -15.21 -15.14
CA GLN A 154 -7.52 -16.16 -14.04
C GLN A 154 -7.49 -15.47 -12.67
N ASP A 155 -7.48 -14.15 -12.62
CA ASP A 155 -7.69 -13.40 -11.38
C ASP A 155 -9.14 -13.55 -10.92
N THR A 156 -9.36 -14.52 -10.07
CA THR A 156 -10.68 -14.94 -9.61
C THR A 156 -10.69 -15.13 -8.09
N ILE A 157 -11.87 -15.00 -7.49
CA ILE A 157 -12.06 -15.00 -6.03
C ILE A 157 -11.49 -16.27 -5.33
N ASP A 158 -11.38 -17.38 -6.04
CA ASP A 158 -10.81 -18.64 -5.51
C ASP A 158 -9.29 -18.59 -5.30
N LYS A 159 -8.61 -17.57 -5.82
CA LYS A 159 -7.18 -17.32 -5.58
C LYS A 159 -6.94 -16.51 -4.29
N LEU A 160 -8.00 -15.92 -3.76
CA LEU A 160 -7.90 -15.03 -2.61
C LEU A 160 -8.18 -15.77 -1.30
N SER A 161 -7.55 -15.30 -0.22
CA SER A 161 -7.73 -15.82 1.13
C SER A 161 -8.19 -14.73 2.09
N PRO A 162 -9.30 -14.93 2.80
CA PRO A 162 -9.68 -14.04 3.90
C PRO A 162 -8.60 -13.92 4.98
N GLN A 163 -7.80 -14.99 5.16
CA GLN A 163 -6.71 -15.00 6.12
C GLN A 163 -5.60 -14.02 5.71
N SER A 164 -5.28 -13.90 4.43
CA SER A 164 -4.30 -12.94 3.92
C SER A 164 -4.75 -11.50 4.21
N LEU A 165 -6.00 -11.18 3.93
CA LEU A 165 -6.59 -9.89 4.28
C LEU A 165 -6.57 -9.62 5.79
N GLN A 166 -6.83 -10.64 6.61
CA GLN A 166 -6.76 -10.52 8.07
C GLN A 166 -5.33 -10.28 8.55
N ILE A 167 -4.34 -10.97 7.99
CA ILE A 167 -2.91 -10.78 8.30
C ILE A 167 -2.51 -9.34 8.02
N VAL A 168 -2.73 -8.84 6.80
CA VAL A 168 -2.36 -7.48 6.42
C VAL A 168 -3.12 -6.45 7.26
N GLY A 169 -4.42 -6.62 7.46
CA GLY A 169 -5.22 -5.72 8.30
C GLY A 169 -4.73 -5.65 9.75
N SER A 170 -4.34 -6.78 10.32
CA SER A 170 -3.77 -6.83 11.68
C SER A 170 -2.44 -6.08 11.76
N VAL A 171 -1.57 -6.26 10.76
CA VAL A 171 -0.27 -5.59 10.69
C VAL A 171 -0.45 -4.09 10.47
N VAL A 172 -1.36 -3.66 9.60
CA VAL A 172 -1.68 -2.23 9.40
C VAL A 172 -2.16 -1.60 10.70
N LEU A 173 -3.09 -2.22 11.42
CA LEU A 173 -3.56 -1.71 12.72
C LEU A 173 -2.45 -1.61 13.75
N GLU A 174 -1.57 -2.61 13.84
CA GLU A 174 -0.44 -2.58 14.76
C GLU A 174 0.61 -1.54 14.33
N THR A 175 0.85 -1.37 13.03
CA THR A 175 1.70 -0.30 12.48
C THR A 175 1.21 1.07 12.94
N VAL A 176 -0.10 1.34 12.80
CA VAL A 176 -0.69 2.59 13.27
C VAL A 176 -0.52 2.78 14.78
N ARG A 177 -0.67 1.70 15.58
CA ARG A 177 -0.45 1.77 17.05
C ARG A 177 1.00 2.07 17.42
N ILE A 178 1.96 1.56 16.64
CA ILE A 178 3.38 1.89 16.84
C ILE A 178 3.63 3.34 16.49
N LEU A 179 3.14 3.81 15.34
CA LEU A 179 3.28 5.20 14.90
C LEU A 179 2.67 6.18 15.90
N ASP A 180 1.52 5.88 16.49
CA ASP A 180 0.87 6.72 17.53
C ASP A 180 1.79 6.98 18.74
N LYS A 181 2.76 6.10 19.00
CA LYS A 181 3.71 6.22 20.11
C LYS A 181 5.05 6.84 19.70
N MET A 182 5.24 7.06 18.40
CA MET A 182 6.45 7.65 17.85
C MET A 182 6.23 9.15 17.62
N ASP A 183 6.54 9.97 18.60
CA ASP A 183 6.51 11.43 18.46
C ASP A 183 7.81 12.02 19.06
N PRO A 184 8.66 12.65 18.21
CA PRO A 184 8.50 12.86 16.77
C PRO A 184 8.78 11.60 15.93
N LEU A 185 8.15 11.52 14.77
CA LEU A 185 8.52 10.52 13.76
C LEU A 185 9.94 10.78 13.24
N PRO A 186 10.67 9.72 12.78
CA PRO A 186 11.98 9.89 12.20
C PRO A 186 11.96 10.90 11.05
N ALA A 187 13.04 11.69 10.94
CA ALA A 187 13.26 12.52 9.78
C ALA A 187 13.42 11.64 8.52
N LYS A 188 13.15 12.25 7.38
CA LYS A 188 13.29 11.61 6.06
C LYS A 188 14.72 11.20 5.77
#